data_1446e7c19ed4ff343306425abaf3ae2c
#
_entry.id   1446e7c19ed4ff343306425abaf3ae2c
#
_cell.length_a   1.000
_cell.length_b   1.000
_cell.length_c   1.000
_cell.angle_alpha   90.00
_cell.angle_beta   90.00
_cell.angle_gamma   90.00
#
_symmetry.space_group_name_H-M   'P 1'
#
loop_
_entity.id
_entity.type
_entity.pdbx_description
1 polymer ?
#
loop_
_entity_poly.entity_id
_entity_poly.type
_entity_poly.pdbx_seq_one_letter_code
_entity_poly.pdbx_strand_id
1 'polypeptide(L)'
;MTPSDARRPRPALWLAVVLLVTGSIGWVGSAALLIERIRSLQNPGTALSCDISPFVSCGALFDRWQASLFGFPNPLLGVAGFVAPIAVAAGLLTGARFGSWYWRLFTLGVFSAWVFVTWLYTQRVYVIGVLCPYCMVVWAATIPMWWYLLAWGLKHGTIFGDRTRRVGRQIFPFAWVAVLANYAVIVLTILVQFPSVLSL
;
A
#
# COMPACT_ATOMS: atom_id res chain seq x y z
N MET A 1 40.28 5.36 -12.27
CA MET A 1 38.87 5.76 -12.41
C MET A 1 38.66 6.13 -13.86
N THR A 2 38.04 5.26 -14.67
CA THR A 2 37.84 5.49 -16.10
C THR A 2 36.53 6.30 -16.32
N PRO A 3 36.54 7.24 -17.30
CA PRO A 3 35.41 8.15 -17.57
C PRO A 3 34.13 7.46 -18.11
N SER A 4 34.06 6.13 -18.17
CA SER A 4 32.95 5.38 -18.76
C SER A 4 31.76 5.15 -17.82
N ASP A 5 31.83 5.54 -16.55
CA ASP A 5 30.80 5.25 -15.55
C ASP A 5 29.66 6.29 -15.49
N ALA A 6 29.74 7.36 -16.30
CA ALA A 6 28.83 8.50 -16.20
C ALA A 6 27.51 8.38 -17.00
N ARG A 7 27.26 7.29 -17.72
CA ARG A 7 26.04 7.11 -18.53
C ARG A 7 25.32 5.79 -18.25
N ARG A 8 25.02 5.53 -16.98
CA ARG A 8 24.09 4.44 -16.67
C ARG A 8 22.64 4.93 -16.85
N PRO A 9 21.80 4.20 -17.59
CA PRO A 9 20.41 4.58 -17.70
C PRO A 9 19.77 4.56 -16.31
N ARG A 10 19.11 5.64 -15.94
CA ARG A 10 18.41 5.84 -14.65
C ARG A 10 16.93 5.38 -14.64
N PRO A 11 16.55 4.19 -15.18
CA PRO A 11 15.14 3.78 -15.20
C PRO A 11 14.62 3.35 -13.82
N ALA A 12 15.51 3.04 -12.88
CA ALA A 12 15.15 2.55 -11.56
C ALA A 12 14.97 3.67 -10.51
N LEU A 13 15.52 4.87 -10.74
CA LEU A 13 15.46 5.97 -9.76
C LEU A 13 14.02 6.40 -9.46
N TRP A 14 13.19 6.53 -10.50
CA TRP A 14 11.79 6.89 -10.33
C TRP A 14 11.02 5.83 -9.53
N LEU A 15 11.22 4.52 -9.84
CA LEU A 15 10.62 3.44 -9.07
C LEU A 15 11.10 3.45 -7.63
N ALA A 16 12.40 3.71 -7.39
CA ALA A 16 12.94 3.81 -6.05
C ALA A 16 12.25 4.93 -5.24
N VAL A 17 12.03 6.10 -5.84
CA VAL A 17 11.30 7.20 -5.19
C VAL A 17 9.87 6.80 -4.87
N VAL A 18 9.16 6.18 -5.82
CA VAL A 18 7.78 5.70 -5.58
C VAL A 18 7.73 4.71 -4.42
N LEU A 19 8.61 3.68 -4.43
CA LEU A 19 8.66 2.67 -3.38
C LEU A 19 9.04 3.28 -2.02
N LEU A 20 9.98 4.22 -1.99
CA LEU A 20 10.40 4.88 -0.77
C LEU A 20 9.26 5.71 -0.16
N VAL A 21 8.63 6.57 -0.97
CA VAL A 21 7.56 7.46 -0.51
C VAL A 21 6.35 6.65 -0.07
N THR A 22 5.85 5.75 -0.91
CA THR A 22 4.66 4.94 -0.59
C THR A 22 4.95 3.95 0.54
N GLY A 23 6.14 3.35 0.56
CA GLY A 23 6.58 2.47 1.63
C GLY A 23 6.65 3.18 2.97
N SER A 24 7.24 4.38 3.02
CA SER A 24 7.34 5.18 4.26
C SER A 24 5.98 5.64 4.75
N ILE A 25 5.09 6.12 3.87
CA ILE A 25 3.73 6.52 4.23
C ILE A 25 2.94 5.32 4.79
N GLY A 26 2.99 4.18 4.11
CA GLY A 26 2.31 2.97 4.55
C GLY A 26 2.87 2.43 5.87
N TRP A 27 4.19 2.51 6.05
CA TRP A 27 4.84 2.12 7.31
C TRP A 27 4.40 3.00 8.48
N VAL A 28 4.41 4.32 8.31
CA VAL A 28 3.95 5.27 9.34
C VAL A 28 2.48 5.04 9.69
N GLY A 29 1.60 4.88 8.70
CA GLY A 29 0.19 4.58 8.94
C GLY A 29 -0.02 3.26 9.69
N SER A 30 0.73 2.22 9.34
CA SER A 30 0.67 0.91 10.02
C SER A 30 1.22 0.97 11.44
N ALA A 31 2.32 1.69 11.65
CA ALA A 31 2.93 1.87 12.97
C ALA A 31 2.01 2.67 13.89
N ALA A 32 1.41 3.76 13.40
CA ALA A 32 0.44 4.54 14.15
C ALA A 32 -0.76 3.67 14.59
N LEU A 33 -1.30 2.88 13.66
CA LEU A 33 -2.41 1.96 13.97
C LEU A 33 -2.03 0.88 14.98
N LEU A 34 -0.78 0.37 14.92
CA LEU A 34 -0.28 -0.60 15.89
C LEU A 34 -0.15 0.02 17.29
N ILE A 35 0.33 1.25 17.38
CA ILE A 35 0.43 2.00 18.65
C ILE A 35 -0.96 2.20 19.26
N GLU A 36 -1.95 2.60 18.45
CA GLU A 36 -3.33 2.75 18.93
C GLU A 36 -3.93 1.41 19.40
N ARG A 37 -3.61 0.29 18.72
CA ARG A 37 -4.03 -1.04 19.18
C ARG A 37 -3.41 -1.39 20.52
N ILE A 38 -2.12 -1.13 20.72
CA ILE A 38 -1.44 -1.36 22.00
C ILE A 38 -2.07 -0.51 23.11
N ARG A 39 -2.35 0.78 22.83
CA ARG A 39 -3.02 1.68 23.80
C ARG A 39 -4.41 1.17 24.18
N SER A 40 -5.19 0.72 23.20
CA SER A 40 -6.51 0.12 23.44
C SER A 40 -6.45 -1.11 24.36
N LEU A 41 -5.40 -1.93 24.24
CA LEU A 41 -5.20 -3.10 25.08
C LEU A 41 -4.72 -2.75 26.51
N GLN A 42 -3.90 -1.70 26.64
CA GLN A 42 -3.39 -1.23 27.93
C GLN A 42 -4.44 -0.47 28.75
N ASN A 43 -5.31 0.28 28.08
CA ASN A 43 -6.32 1.13 28.69
C ASN A 43 -7.69 0.91 28.03
N PRO A 44 -8.40 -0.18 28.34
CA PRO A 44 -9.71 -0.46 27.76
C PRO A 44 -10.72 0.66 28.07
N GLY A 45 -11.46 1.11 27.04
CA GLY A 45 -12.49 2.15 27.18
C GLY A 45 -11.99 3.58 27.06
N THR A 46 -10.69 3.83 26.85
CA THR A 46 -10.21 5.18 26.56
C THR A 46 -10.42 5.51 25.07
N ALA A 47 -10.80 6.76 24.77
CA ALA A 47 -10.91 7.26 23.41
C ALA A 47 -9.53 7.26 22.74
N LEU A 48 -9.47 6.73 21.52
CA LEU A 48 -8.26 6.69 20.70
C LEU A 48 -8.14 7.94 19.84
N SER A 49 -6.93 8.27 19.41
CA SER A 49 -6.69 9.49 18.60
C SER A 49 -7.44 9.47 17.25
N CYS A 50 -7.84 8.31 16.78
CA CYS A 50 -8.58 8.09 15.54
C CYS A 50 -10.09 7.89 15.74
N ASP A 51 -10.62 8.06 16.95
CA ASP A 51 -12.04 8.00 17.22
C ASP A 51 -12.64 9.41 17.08
N ILE A 52 -12.91 9.81 15.84
CA ILE A 52 -13.34 11.17 15.48
C ILE A 52 -14.86 11.29 15.46
N SER A 53 -15.56 10.25 15.02
CA SER A 53 -17.02 10.22 14.92
C SER A 53 -17.55 8.78 14.96
N PRO A 54 -18.88 8.56 15.10
CA PRO A 54 -19.47 7.20 15.06
C PRO A 54 -19.15 6.42 13.79
N PHE A 55 -18.87 7.12 12.67
CA PHE A 55 -18.53 6.51 11.38
C PHE A 55 -17.01 6.47 11.11
N VAL A 56 -16.20 7.16 11.93
CA VAL A 56 -14.75 7.24 11.77
C VAL A 56 -14.09 6.93 13.11
N SER A 57 -13.69 5.66 13.28
CA SER A 57 -13.14 5.14 14.53
C SER A 57 -12.18 3.98 14.27
N CYS A 58 -11.13 3.86 15.08
CA CYS A 58 -10.28 2.68 15.13
C CYS A 58 -10.74 1.69 16.20
N GLY A 59 -11.25 2.19 17.33
CA GLY A 59 -11.64 1.38 18.47
C GLY A 59 -12.70 0.34 18.11
N ALA A 60 -13.75 0.74 17.39
CA ALA A 60 -14.83 -0.13 16.94
C ALA A 60 -14.36 -1.30 16.03
N LEU A 61 -13.15 -1.21 15.49
CA LEU A 61 -12.57 -2.21 14.59
C LEU A 61 -11.71 -3.23 15.30
N PHE A 62 -11.11 -2.86 16.42
CA PHE A 62 -10.13 -3.69 17.10
C PHE A 62 -10.70 -4.97 17.68
N ASP A 63 -11.99 -4.99 18.02
CA ASP A 63 -12.67 -6.15 18.60
C ASP A 63 -13.26 -7.10 17.53
N ARG A 64 -13.10 -6.75 16.26
CA ARG A 64 -13.56 -7.58 15.15
C ARG A 64 -12.50 -8.59 14.74
N TRP A 65 -12.90 -9.83 14.42
CA TRP A 65 -11.98 -10.89 13.98
C TRP A 65 -11.15 -10.50 12.75
N GLN A 66 -11.70 -9.61 11.89
CA GLN A 66 -11.00 -9.07 10.72
C GLN A 66 -9.76 -8.23 11.10
N ALA A 67 -9.66 -7.75 12.33
CA ALA A 67 -8.50 -6.97 12.81
C ALA A 67 -7.30 -7.85 13.19
N SER A 68 -7.51 -9.15 13.37
CA SER A 68 -6.48 -10.13 13.76
C SER A 68 -6.64 -11.46 13.02
N LEU A 69 -6.69 -11.39 11.68
CA LEU A 69 -6.96 -12.53 10.81
C LEU A 69 -5.99 -13.70 11.00
N PHE A 70 -4.73 -13.43 11.32
CA PHE A 70 -3.67 -14.42 11.51
C PHE A 70 -3.36 -14.72 12.97
N GLY A 71 -4.28 -14.41 13.91
CA GLY A 71 -4.08 -14.61 15.33
C GLY A 71 -3.28 -13.50 16.04
N PHE A 72 -2.81 -12.51 15.30
CA PHE A 72 -2.14 -11.30 15.79
C PHE A 72 -2.66 -10.06 15.07
N PRO A 73 -2.48 -8.84 15.63
CA PRO A 73 -3.01 -7.62 15.01
C PRO A 73 -2.49 -7.37 13.60
N ASN A 74 -3.38 -7.18 12.62
CA ASN A 74 -3.00 -6.94 11.21
C ASN A 74 -2.04 -5.75 11.00
N PRO A 75 -2.06 -4.65 11.79
CA PRO A 75 -1.08 -3.59 11.65
C PRO A 75 0.37 -4.05 11.74
N LEU A 76 0.65 -5.14 12.46
CA LEU A 76 1.98 -5.73 12.54
C LEU A 76 2.47 -6.22 11.17
N LEU A 77 1.56 -6.81 10.37
CA LEU A 77 1.87 -7.19 8.97
C LEU A 77 2.23 -5.97 8.13
N GLY A 78 1.53 -4.85 8.34
CA GLY A 78 1.84 -3.60 7.66
C GLY A 78 3.22 -3.07 8.04
N VAL A 79 3.53 -3.00 9.33
CA VAL A 79 4.85 -2.55 9.82
C VAL A 79 5.97 -3.43 9.24
N ALA A 80 5.83 -4.75 9.26
CA ALA A 80 6.82 -5.66 8.70
C ALA A 80 6.87 -5.59 7.17
N GLY A 81 5.71 -5.57 6.50
CA GLY A 81 5.60 -5.61 5.05
C GLY A 81 6.14 -4.38 4.35
N PHE A 82 5.91 -3.18 4.88
CA PHE A 82 6.40 -1.93 4.27
C PHE A 82 7.92 -1.73 4.42
N VAL A 83 8.60 -2.49 5.27
CA VAL A 83 10.08 -2.49 5.30
C VAL A 83 10.65 -2.97 3.97
N ALA A 84 10.02 -3.95 3.32
CA ALA A 84 10.52 -4.50 2.06
C ALA A 84 10.61 -3.46 0.92
N PRO A 85 9.54 -2.70 0.58
CA PRO A 85 9.65 -1.65 -0.44
C PRO A 85 10.65 -0.54 -0.06
N ILE A 86 10.78 -0.17 1.21
CA ILE A 86 11.77 0.81 1.68
C ILE A 86 13.19 0.27 1.44
N ALA A 87 13.46 -0.99 1.82
CA ALA A 87 14.76 -1.62 1.62
C ALA A 87 15.11 -1.78 0.14
N VAL A 88 14.13 -2.17 -0.70
CA VAL A 88 14.33 -2.24 -2.17
C VAL A 88 14.63 -0.87 -2.73
N ALA A 89 13.92 0.16 -2.31
CA ALA A 89 14.15 1.54 -2.72
C ALA A 89 15.57 2.00 -2.37
N ALA A 90 16.01 1.77 -1.13
CA ALA A 90 17.36 2.08 -0.69
C ALA A 90 18.43 1.35 -1.52
N GLY A 91 18.23 0.06 -1.80
CA GLY A 91 19.11 -0.70 -2.68
C GLY A 91 19.18 -0.13 -4.10
N LEU A 92 18.02 0.24 -4.69
CA LEU A 92 17.99 0.85 -6.03
C LEU A 92 18.71 2.21 -6.07
N LEU A 93 18.57 3.03 -5.02
CA LEU A 93 19.25 4.33 -4.90
C LEU A 93 20.76 4.18 -4.84
N THR A 94 21.27 3.12 -4.19
CA THR A 94 22.70 2.79 -4.13
C THR A 94 23.19 2.03 -5.38
N GLY A 95 22.33 1.78 -6.36
CA GLY A 95 22.70 1.12 -7.62
C GLY A 95 22.66 -0.42 -7.58
N ALA A 96 22.02 -1.01 -6.57
CA ALA A 96 21.84 -2.46 -6.52
C ALA A 96 21.06 -2.98 -7.73
N ARG A 97 21.40 -4.19 -8.17
CA ARG A 97 20.73 -4.90 -9.26
C ARG A 97 20.10 -6.17 -8.72
N PHE A 98 18.81 -6.28 -8.86
CA PHE A 98 18.05 -7.44 -8.43
C PHE A 98 17.73 -8.36 -9.61
N GLY A 99 17.86 -9.67 -9.42
CA GLY A 99 17.53 -10.67 -10.42
C GLY A 99 16.02 -10.76 -10.69
N SER A 100 15.64 -11.35 -11.82
CA SER A 100 14.22 -11.46 -12.22
C SER A 100 13.38 -12.27 -11.22
N TRP A 101 13.96 -13.30 -10.58
CA TRP A 101 13.27 -14.08 -9.57
C TRP A 101 12.88 -13.22 -8.36
N TYR A 102 13.78 -12.31 -7.93
CA TYR A 102 13.54 -11.38 -6.84
C TYR A 102 12.38 -10.43 -7.17
N TRP A 103 12.38 -9.87 -8.39
CA TRP A 103 11.30 -9.01 -8.85
C TRP A 103 9.95 -9.71 -8.89
N ARG A 104 9.92 -10.99 -9.27
CA ARG A 104 8.67 -11.78 -9.26
C ARG A 104 8.14 -11.97 -7.84
N LEU A 105 9.00 -12.37 -6.89
CA LEU A 105 8.61 -12.54 -5.50
C LEU A 105 8.19 -11.21 -4.85
N PHE A 106 8.94 -10.15 -5.10
CA PHE A 106 8.60 -8.83 -4.57
C PHE A 106 7.27 -8.32 -5.12
N THR A 107 7.04 -8.46 -6.42
CA THR A 107 5.77 -8.09 -7.05
C THR A 107 4.60 -8.93 -6.52
N LEU A 108 4.81 -10.24 -6.33
CA LEU A 108 3.81 -11.11 -5.72
C LEU A 108 3.47 -10.67 -4.27
N GLY A 109 4.49 -10.31 -3.49
CA GLY A 109 4.30 -9.78 -2.14
C GLY A 109 3.47 -8.49 -2.11
N VAL A 110 3.80 -7.51 -2.98
CA VAL A 110 3.04 -6.26 -3.10
C VAL A 110 1.63 -6.51 -3.64
N PHE A 111 1.46 -7.44 -4.56
CA PHE A 111 0.13 -7.88 -5.04
C PHE A 111 -0.71 -8.44 -3.91
N SER A 112 -0.14 -9.36 -3.12
CA SER A 112 -0.84 -9.95 -1.97
C SER A 112 -1.23 -8.89 -0.94
N ALA A 113 -0.35 -7.91 -0.69
CA ALA A 113 -0.66 -6.78 0.18
C ALA A 113 -1.81 -5.93 -0.39
N TRP A 114 -1.81 -5.62 -1.69
CA TRP A 114 -2.89 -4.88 -2.36
C TRP A 114 -4.23 -5.63 -2.29
N VAL A 115 -4.24 -6.94 -2.55
CA VAL A 115 -5.44 -7.79 -2.41
C VAL A 115 -5.93 -7.77 -0.96
N PHE A 116 -5.03 -7.92 0.00
CA PHE A 116 -5.37 -7.94 1.42
C PHE A 116 -5.97 -6.62 1.90
N VAL A 117 -5.36 -5.48 1.55
CA VAL A 117 -5.93 -4.17 1.94
C VAL A 117 -7.25 -3.87 1.22
N THR A 118 -7.42 -4.34 -0.03
CA THR A 118 -8.68 -4.23 -0.76
C THR A 118 -9.78 -5.07 -0.10
N TRP A 119 -9.45 -6.28 0.33
CA TRP A 119 -10.39 -7.11 1.10
C TRP A 119 -10.75 -6.45 2.44
N LEU A 120 -9.77 -5.95 3.20
CA LEU A 120 -10.03 -5.22 4.43
C LEU A 120 -10.92 -3.99 4.20
N TYR A 121 -10.69 -3.27 3.11
CA TYR A 121 -11.55 -2.16 2.68
C TYR A 121 -13.01 -2.62 2.49
N THR A 122 -13.26 -3.71 1.75
CA THR A 122 -14.62 -4.20 1.54
C THR A 122 -15.29 -4.62 2.86
N GLN A 123 -14.55 -5.24 3.78
CA GLN A 123 -15.06 -5.57 5.11
C GLN A 123 -15.50 -4.32 5.89
N ARG A 124 -14.73 -3.22 5.79
CA ARG A 124 -15.04 -1.97 6.49
C ARG A 124 -16.26 -1.27 5.93
N VAL A 125 -16.34 -1.17 4.62
CA VAL A 125 -17.42 -0.43 3.96
C VAL A 125 -18.75 -1.18 4.00
N TYR A 126 -18.73 -2.48 3.75
CA TYR A 126 -19.98 -3.25 3.55
C TYR A 126 -20.42 -4.07 4.78
N VAL A 127 -19.50 -4.43 5.67
CA VAL A 127 -19.81 -5.33 6.80
C VAL A 127 -19.81 -4.58 8.13
N ILE A 128 -18.81 -3.73 8.37
CA ILE A 128 -18.61 -3.08 9.67
C ILE A 128 -19.28 -1.71 9.71
N GLY A 129 -19.28 -0.97 8.62
CA GLY A 129 -19.85 0.37 8.53
C GLY A 129 -19.04 1.47 9.25
N VAL A 130 -17.73 1.25 9.47
CA VAL A 130 -16.85 2.21 10.15
C VAL A 130 -15.54 2.35 9.38
N LEU A 131 -15.13 3.59 9.11
CA LEU A 131 -13.88 3.94 8.46
C LEU A 131 -12.78 4.19 9.48
N CYS A 132 -11.54 3.88 9.14
CA CYS A 132 -10.37 4.14 9.97
C CYS A 132 -9.36 5.00 9.22
N PRO A 133 -9.00 6.20 9.72
CA PRO A 133 -8.12 7.13 9.04
C PRO A 133 -6.75 6.52 8.71
N TYR A 134 -6.13 5.82 9.65
CA TYR A 134 -4.84 5.18 9.44
C TYR A 134 -4.89 4.08 8.37
N CYS A 135 -6.00 3.33 8.31
CA CYS A 135 -6.19 2.35 7.24
C CYS A 135 -6.33 3.01 5.87
N MET A 136 -6.98 4.19 5.82
CA MET A 136 -7.09 4.97 4.58
C MET A 136 -5.70 5.41 4.09
N VAL A 137 -4.81 5.80 4.99
CA VAL A 137 -3.40 6.10 4.65
C VAL A 137 -2.69 4.87 4.07
N VAL A 138 -2.88 3.69 4.67
CA VAL A 138 -2.29 2.43 4.16
C VAL A 138 -2.83 2.08 2.77
N TRP A 139 -4.14 2.23 2.51
CA TRP A 139 -4.70 2.03 1.17
C TRP A 139 -4.10 3.02 0.17
N ALA A 140 -4.06 4.31 0.56
CA ALA A 140 -3.53 5.38 -0.28
C ALA A 140 -2.06 5.14 -0.66
N ALA A 141 -1.28 4.50 0.20
CA ALA A 141 0.10 4.14 -0.09
C ALA A 141 0.22 2.88 -0.96
N THR A 142 -0.59 1.85 -0.68
CA THR A 142 -0.46 0.53 -1.34
C THR A 142 -0.94 0.56 -2.78
N ILE A 143 -1.98 1.33 -3.10
CA ILE A 143 -2.55 1.42 -4.45
C ILE A 143 -1.53 1.91 -5.49
N PRO A 144 -0.89 3.09 -5.35
CA PRO A 144 0.10 3.53 -6.31
C PRO A 144 1.33 2.63 -6.33
N MET A 145 1.76 2.10 -5.17
CA MET A 145 2.87 1.14 -5.10
C MET A 145 2.62 -0.04 -6.02
N TRP A 146 1.43 -0.66 -5.94
CA TRP A 146 1.06 -1.81 -6.77
C TRP A 146 1.04 -1.47 -8.26
N TRP A 147 0.27 -0.46 -8.66
CA TRP A 147 0.07 -0.15 -10.07
C TRP A 147 1.36 0.29 -10.77
N TYR A 148 2.18 1.09 -10.11
CA TYR A 148 3.46 1.53 -10.66
C TYR A 148 4.51 0.42 -10.69
N LEU A 149 4.57 -0.45 -9.68
CA LEU A 149 5.45 -1.61 -9.68
C LEU A 149 5.08 -2.58 -10.80
N LEU A 150 3.79 -2.88 -10.98
CA LEU A 150 3.29 -3.73 -12.04
C LEU A 150 3.65 -3.16 -13.43
N ALA A 151 3.33 -1.90 -13.68
CA ALA A 151 3.61 -1.24 -14.95
C ALA A 151 5.11 -1.21 -15.27
N TRP A 152 5.93 -0.94 -14.26
CA TRP A 152 7.39 -0.98 -14.39
C TRP A 152 7.91 -2.39 -14.71
N GLY A 153 7.43 -3.37 -13.98
CA GLY A 153 7.83 -4.77 -14.17
C GLY A 153 7.44 -5.34 -15.54
N LEU A 154 6.26 -4.98 -16.06
CA LEU A 154 5.81 -5.31 -17.42
C LEU A 154 6.70 -4.63 -18.47
N LYS A 155 7.00 -3.33 -18.31
CA LYS A 155 7.85 -2.56 -19.23
C LYS A 155 9.26 -3.13 -19.35
N HIS A 156 9.82 -3.63 -18.26
CA HIS A 156 11.19 -4.17 -18.24
C HIS A 156 11.24 -5.70 -18.44
N GLY A 157 10.08 -6.38 -18.49
CA GLY A 157 9.99 -7.83 -18.66
C GLY A 157 10.50 -8.63 -17.46
N THR A 158 10.57 -8.01 -16.28
CA THR A 158 11.12 -8.64 -15.08
C THR A 158 10.16 -9.67 -14.46
N ILE A 159 8.84 -9.52 -14.71
CA ILE A 159 7.80 -10.38 -14.12
C ILE A 159 7.47 -11.54 -15.06
N PHE A 160 7.10 -11.27 -16.32
CA PHE A 160 6.60 -12.25 -17.28
C PHE A 160 7.51 -12.43 -18.51
N GLY A 161 8.74 -11.92 -18.48
CA GLY A 161 9.70 -12.02 -19.56
C GLY A 161 9.44 -11.04 -20.72
N ASP A 162 10.13 -11.28 -21.85
CA ASP A 162 10.17 -10.33 -22.97
C ASP A 162 8.84 -10.18 -23.72
N ARG A 163 7.96 -11.18 -23.64
CA ARG A 163 6.64 -11.15 -24.29
C ARG A 163 5.80 -9.96 -23.84
N THR A 164 5.93 -9.55 -22.57
CA THR A 164 5.12 -8.48 -22.00
C THR A 164 5.72 -7.08 -22.17
N ARG A 165 6.98 -6.97 -22.62
CA ARG A 165 7.66 -5.69 -22.77
C ARG A 165 6.96 -4.72 -23.73
N ARG A 166 6.39 -5.23 -24.82
CA ARG A 166 5.66 -4.39 -25.79
C ARG A 166 4.43 -3.79 -25.14
N VAL A 167 3.61 -4.62 -24.49
CA VAL A 167 2.40 -4.20 -23.77
C VAL A 167 2.76 -3.29 -22.60
N GLY A 168 3.77 -3.66 -21.81
CA GLY A 168 4.22 -2.86 -20.68
C GLY A 168 4.70 -1.45 -21.08
N ARG A 169 5.36 -1.30 -22.22
CA ARG A 169 5.76 0.03 -22.73
C ARG A 169 4.56 0.89 -23.11
N GLN A 170 3.48 0.31 -23.63
CA GLN A 170 2.25 1.02 -23.97
C GLN A 170 1.44 1.40 -22.74
N ILE A 171 1.37 0.51 -21.71
CA ILE A 171 0.55 0.70 -20.51
C ILE A 171 1.25 1.62 -19.48
N PHE A 172 2.59 1.60 -19.43
CA PHE A 172 3.35 2.34 -18.42
C PHE A 172 2.98 3.85 -18.31
N PRO A 173 2.79 4.60 -19.42
CA PRO A 173 2.37 6.01 -19.35
C PRO A 173 0.99 6.20 -18.72
N PHE A 174 0.13 5.17 -18.75
CA PHE A 174 -1.23 5.19 -18.26
C PHE A 174 -1.39 4.56 -16.86
N ALA A 175 -0.29 4.18 -16.19
CA ALA A 175 -0.36 3.59 -14.85
C ALA A 175 -1.09 4.48 -13.84
N TRP A 176 -0.95 5.81 -13.96
CA TRP A 176 -1.66 6.78 -13.14
C TRP A 176 -3.18 6.71 -13.30
N VAL A 177 -3.68 6.34 -14.50
CA VAL A 177 -5.12 6.15 -14.76
C VAL A 177 -5.66 4.99 -13.91
N ALA A 178 -4.89 3.88 -13.83
CA ALA A 178 -5.27 2.75 -13.00
C ALA A 178 -5.30 3.12 -11.49
N VAL A 179 -4.35 3.95 -11.05
CA VAL A 179 -4.34 4.51 -9.68
C VAL A 179 -5.58 5.35 -9.43
N LEU A 180 -5.87 6.31 -10.32
CA LEU A 180 -7.04 7.18 -10.18
C LEU A 180 -8.35 6.41 -10.26
N ALA A 181 -8.47 5.43 -11.17
CA ALA A 181 -9.64 4.56 -11.27
C ALA A 181 -9.87 3.78 -9.97
N ASN A 182 -8.80 3.23 -9.39
CA ASN A 182 -8.89 2.53 -8.10
C ASN A 182 -9.36 3.47 -6.98
N TYR A 183 -8.81 4.70 -6.90
CA TYR A 183 -9.27 5.68 -5.92
C TYR A 183 -10.72 6.13 -6.18
N ALA A 184 -11.10 6.34 -7.44
CA ALA A 184 -12.46 6.72 -7.78
C ALA A 184 -13.48 5.66 -7.33
N VAL A 185 -13.18 4.37 -7.53
CA VAL A 185 -14.02 3.27 -7.02
C VAL A 185 -14.15 3.34 -5.49
N ILE A 186 -13.04 3.56 -4.77
CA ILE A 186 -13.05 3.68 -3.32
C ILE A 186 -13.88 4.88 -2.85
N VAL A 187 -13.66 6.04 -3.44
CA VAL A 187 -14.38 7.26 -3.07
C VAL A 187 -15.87 7.12 -3.37
N LEU A 188 -16.24 6.64 -4.57
CA LEU A 188 -17.63 6.45 -4.95
C LEU A 188 -18.36 5.47 -4.03
N THR A 189 -17.73 4.35 -3.69
CA THR A 189 -18.34 3.37 -2.77
C THR A 189 -18.49 3.93 -1.36
N ILE A 190 -17.53 4.72 -0.86
CA ILE A 190 -17.65 5.40 0.44
C ILE A 190 -18.82 6.40 0.41
N LEU A 191 -18.93 7.22 -0.63
CA LEU A 191 -20.01 8.21 -0.77
C LEU A 191 -21.39 7.56 -0.85
N VAL A 192 -21.51 6.41 -1.51
CA VAL A 192 -22.76 5.67 -1.61
C VAL A 192 -23.15 5.03 -0.28
N GLN A 193 -22.19 4.45 0.45
CA GLN A 193 -22.48 3.74 1.71
C GLN A 193 -22.59 4.67 2.94
N PHE A 194 -21.94 5.84 2.87
CA PHE A 194 -21.93 6.81 3.97
C PHE A 194 -22.44 8.18 3.51
N PRO A 195 -23.73 8.32 3.12
CA PRO A 195 -24.27 9.59 2.64
C PRO A 195 -24.18 10.71 3.70
N SER A 196 -24.13 10.35 4.97
CA SER A 196 -23.96 11.30 6.08
C SER A 196 -22.57 11.98 6.13
N VAL A 197 -21.56 11.45 5.43
CA VAL A 197 -20.25 12.11 5.27
C VAL A 197 -20.36 13.36 4.39
N LEU A 198 -21.37 13.42 3.50
CA LEU A 198 -21.62 14.58 2.65
C LEU A 198 -22.38 15.72 3.37
N SER A 199 -22.93 15.45 4.55
CA SER A 199 -23.71 16.43 5.34
C SER A 199 -22.92 17.07 6.49
N LEU A 200 -21.60 16.82 6.54
CA LEU A 200 -20.64 17.46 7.44
C LEU A 200 -19.97 18.64 6.74
#